data_99a33f94e2f7eb9ad7f8874a0b7f2342
#
_entry.id   99a33f94e2f7eb9ad7f8874a0b7f2342
#
_cell.length_a   1.000
_cell.length_b   1.000
_cell.length_c   1.000
_cell.angle_alpha   90.00
_cell.angle_beta   90.00
_cell.angle_gamma   90.00
#
_symmetry.space_group_name_H-M   'P 1'
#
loop_
_entity.id
_entity.type
_entity.pdbx_description
1 polymer ?
#
loop_
_entity_poly.entity_id
_entity_poly.type
_entity_poly.pdbx_seq_one_letter_code
_entity_poly.pdbx_strand_id
1 'polypeptide(L)'
;MSHHRIFIIGAGAAGLGMAITLQEFNIKDVLIVEKGTIGHSFKHWPLSTKTITPSFTTNGFGMPDMNAIAKDTSPAFTFNEEHISGKRYAEYLSLVATHYNLNVKTNTNVSRVTYIDGVYHVSTDYGVYTADYIFIATGDYSFPYHPFSYGRHYSEIQTFTQLKGDAFTIIGGNESAFDAAINLSQTGARISIYTSKTGLKKEDADPSIRLSPYTQQRLQNAIQEGALIEMHVGYRAHKVTYQDHSYKIHFDNGHIVHSHTEPIIATGFDVTQNPLIEQLFQIRQSEIQLTELDESTKFPNVFLIGATVRHQNAILCYIYKFRARFAVLAHLVSLREGLPEDTSLIQSYRQKNMYLDDYHCCDVNCTC
;
A
#
# COMPACT_ATOMS: atom_id res chain seq x y z
N MET A 1 32.01 6.88 4.60
CA MET A 1 30.89 5.94 4.50
C MET A 1 30.25 5.92 5.89
N SER A 2 28.97 6.26 6.03
CA SER A 2 28.28 6.23 7.31
C SER A 2 27.68 4.84 7.50
N HIS A 3 27.88 4.26 8.70
CA HIS A 3 27.28 2.98 9.06
C HIS A 3 26.08 3.24 9.99
N HIS A 4 25.00 2.47 9.78
CA HIS A 4 23.82 2.45 10.62
C HIS A 4 23.43 1.02 10.96
N ARG A 5 22.99 0.78 12.18
CA ARG A 5 22.48 -0.53 12.57
C ARG A 5 21.31 -0.95 11.67
N ILE A 6 20.35 -0.06 11.55
CA ILE A 6 19.12 -0.29 10.77
C ILE A 6 19.03 0.74 9.65
N PHE A 7 18.75 0.25 8.45
CA PHE A 7 18.50 1.08 7.27
C PHE A 7 17.10 0.76 6.70
N ILE A 8 16.20 1.74 6.73
CA ILE A 8 14.83 1.60 6.23
C ILE A 8 14.71 2.35 4.92
N ILE A 9 14.22 1.68 3.87
CA ILE A 9 14.02 2.26 2.54
C ILE A 9 12.54 2.55 2.33
N GLY A 10 12.18 3.82 2.39
CA GLY A 10 10.82 4.36 2.28
C GLY A 10 10.32 4.99 3.58
N ALA A 11 9.85 6.25 3.51
CA ALA A 11 9.25 7.01 4.61
C ALA A 11 7.73 7.13 4.46
N GLY A 12 7.08 6.03 4.13
CA GLY A 12 5.64 5.85 4.19
C GLY A 12 5.16 5.35 5.56
N ALA A 13 3.91 4.91 5.64
CA ALA A 13 3.29 4.39 6.86
C ALA A 13 4.10 3.22 7.46
N ALA A 14 4.60 2.31 6.61
CA ALA A 14 5.35 1.14 7.07
C ALA A 14 6.73 1.52 7.61
N GLY A 15 7.50 2.33 6.88
CA GLY A 15 8.86 2.69 7.30
C GLY A 15 8.90 3.52 8.58
N LEU A 16 8.01 4.52 8.69
CA LEU A 16 7.94 5.33 9.90
C LEU A 16 7.41 4.54 11.10
N GLY A 17 6.36 3.73 10.90
CA GLY A 17 5.82 2.88 11.98
C GLY A 17 6.83 1.86 12.49
N MET A 18 7.61 1.26 11.58
CA MET A 18 8.70 0.35 11.95
C MET A 18 9.79 1.06 12.76
N ALA A 19 10.22 2.26 12.32
CA ALA A 19 11.25 3.02 13.04
C ALA A 19 10.84 3.41 14.45
N ILE A 20 9.58 3.84 14.63
CA ILE A 20 9.03 4.13 15.96
C ILE A 20 9.06 2.88 16.84
N THR A 21 8.60 1.76 16.30
CA THR A 21 8.57 0.50 17.04
C THR A 21 9.99 0.05 17.43
N LEU A 22 10.97 0.17 16.53
CA LEU A 22 12.38 -0.14 16.84
C LEU A 22 12.92 0.73 17.98
N GLN A 23 12.61 2.04 17.99
CA GLN A 23 13.00 2.93 19.09
C GLN A 23 12.40 2.49 20.44
N GLU A 24 11.14 2.05 20.46
CA GLU A 24 10.51 1.51 21.68
C GLU A 24 11.20 0.23 22.17
N PHE A 25 11.72 -0.60 21.26
CA PHE A 25 12.54 -1.79 21.58
C PHE A 25 14.02 -1.44 21.81
N ASN A 26 14.36 -0.18 22.12
CA ASN A 26 15.71 0.32 22.41
C ASN A 26 16.71 0.23 21.24
N ILE A 27 16.25 0.07 20.02
CA ILE A 27 17.07 0.07 18.79
C ILE A 27 17.02 1.48 18.21
N LYS A 28 18.04 2.31 18.51
CA LYS A 28 18.02 3.77 18.24
C LYS A 28 18.79 4.20 16.98
N ASP A 29 19.76 3.41 16.54
CA ASP A 29 20.53 3.73 15.33
C ASP A 29 19.77 3.27 14.09
N VAL A 30 18.77 4.07 13.69
CA VAL A 30 17.89 3.85 12.56
C VAL A 30 18.01 5.03 11.61
N LEU A 31 18.37 4.77 10.34
CA LEU A 31 18.27 5.73 9.25
C LEU A 31 17.14 5.33 8.32
N ILE A 32 16.24 6.27 8.05
CA ILE A 32 15.18 6.13 7.04
C ILE A 32 15.58 6.96 5.83
N VAL A 33 15.54 6.39 4.64
CA VAL A 33 15.71 7.14 3.39
C VAL A 33 14.44 7.09 2.55
N GLU A 34 14.13 8.22 1.92
CA GLU A 34 12.95 8.37 1.08
C GLU A 34 13.32 9.08 -0.23
N LYS A 35 12.95 8.49 -1.36
CA LYS A 35 13.25 9.06 -2.70
C LYS A 35 12.61 10.44 -2.93
N GLY A 36 11.48 10.68 -2.33
CA GLY A 36 10.78 11.95 -2.37
C GLY A 36 10.70 12.61 -1.00
N THR A 37 9.49 12.90 -0.55
CA THR A 37 9.20 13.47 0.77
C THR A 37 8.45 12.46 1.63
N ILE A 38 8.40 12.66 2.94
CA ILE A 38 7.61 11.82 3.85
C ILE A 38 6.18 11.68 3.31
N GLY A 39 5.70 10.43 3.25
CA GLY A 39 4.38 10.11 2.72
C GLY A 39 4.23 10.33 1.21
N HIS A 40 5.31 10.22 0.44
CA HIS A 40 5.36 10.53 -1.00
C HIS A 40 4.22 9.88 -1.78
N SER A 41 3.98 8.59 -1.65
CA SER A 41 2.92 7.88 -2.37
C SER A 41 1.54 8.47 -2.07
N PHE A 42 1.23 8.81 -0.83
CA PHE A 42 -0.05 9.42 -0.44
C PHE A 42 -0.27 10.81 -1.04
N LYS A 43 0.81 11.60 -1.20
CA LYS A 43 0.75 12.92 -1.86
C LYS A 43 0.41 12.83 -3.34
N HIS A 44 0.67 11.67 -3.97
CA HIS A 44 0.41 11.43 -5.38
C HIS A 44 -0.91 10.70 -5.64
N TRP A 45 -1.68 10.38 -4.60
CA TRP A 45 -3.04 9.90 -4.79
C TRP A 45 -3.88 10.95 -5.53
N PRO A 46 -4.87 10.52 -6.32
CA PRO A 46 -5.88 11.45 -6.83
C PRO A 46 -6.48 12.28 -5.71
N LEU A 47 -6.72 13.55 -5.95
CA LEU A 47 -7.16 14.49 -4.89
C LEU A 47 -8.48 14.09 -4.22
N SER A 48 -9.34 13.38 -4.92
CA SER A 48 -10.62 12.86 -4.41
C SER A 48 -10.48 11.54 -3.64
N THR A 49 -9.34 10.86 -3.77
CA THR A 49 -9.12 9.54 -3.13
C THR A 49 -8.89 9.71 -1.63
N LYS A 50 -9.58 8.88 -0.87
CA LYS A 50 -9.48 8.82 0.60
C LYS A 50 -9.16 7.41 1.06
N THR A 51 -8.71 7.28 2.31
CA THR A 51 -8.55 5.98 2.94
C THR A 51 -9.88 5.23 2.95
N ILE A 52 -9.89 3.99 2.50
CA ILE A 52 -11.08 3.12 2.53
C ILE A 52 -11.33 2.53 3.91
N THR A 53 -10.30 2.47 4.75
CA THR A 53 -10.40 2.12 6.15
C THR A 53 -10.80 3.37 6.94
N PRO A 54 -11.85 3.30 7.78
CA PRO A 54 -12.24 4.42 8.62
C PRO A 54 -11.22 4.68 9.73
N SER A 55 -11.05 5.93 10.09
CA SER A 55 -10.26 6.39 11.24
C SER A 55 -11.21 6.77 12.37
N PHE A 56 -10.89 6.34 13.59
CA PHE A 56 -11.70 6.62 14.78
C PHE A 56 -10.83 7.16 15.90
N THR A 57 -11.35 8.14 16.64
CA THR A 57 -10.67 8.67 17.83
C THR A 57 -10.70 7.66 18.99
N THR A 58 -11.74 6.82 19.04
CA THR A 58 -11.92 5.76 20.05
C THR A 58 -12.64 4.57 19.42
N ASN A 59 -12.40 3.37 19.94
CA ASN A 59 -13.18 2.18 19.61
C ASN A 59 -13.31 1.26 20.84
N GLY A 60 -14.35 0.43 20.85
CA GLY A 60 -14.65 -0.46 21.97
C GLY A 60 -13.70 -1.65 22.13
N PHE A 61 -12.77 -1.85 21.20
CA PHE A 61 -11.84 -2.99 21.18
C PHE A 61 -10.47 -2.65 21.75
N GLY A 62 -10.24 -1.41 22.22
CA GLY A 62 -8.96 -0.97 22.75
C GLY A 62 -7.84 -0.85 21.71
N MET A 63 -8.17 -1.01 20.41
CA MET A 63 -7.19 -0.84 19.32
C MET A 63 -6.91 0.65 19.09
N PRO A 64 -5.68 1.02 18.68
CA PRO A 64 -5.42 2.33 18.10
C PRO A 64 -6.25 2.56 16.84
N ASP A 65 -6.43 3.83 16.46
CA ASP A 65 -7.02 4.20 15.18
C ASP A 65 -6.51 3.30 14.03
N MET A 66 -7.40 2.80 13.20
CA MET A 66 -7.05 1.79 12.18
C MET A 66 -6.03 2.28 11.17
N ASN A 67 -5.93 3.60 10.95
CA ASN A 67 -4.93 4.20 10.08
C ASN A 67 -3.72 4.79 10.84
N ALA A 68 -3.67 4.66 12.18
CA ALA A 68 -2.50 5.05 12.97
C ALA A 68 -1.32 4.09 12.73
N ILE A 69 -0.11 4.64 12.69
CA ILE A 69 1.13 3.84 12.55
C ILE A 69 1.83 3.57 13.90
N ALA A 70 1.41 4.25 14.97
CA ALA A 70 1.94 4.08 16.32
C ALA A 70 0.78 4.04 17.33
N LYS A 71 1.06 3.50 18.51
CA LYS A 71 0.06 3.23 19.57
C LYS A 71 -0.67 4.47 20.07
N ASP A 72 -0.02 5.62 20.04
CA ASP A 72 -0.44 6.85 20.70
C ASP A 72 -0.82 7.94 19.71
N THR A 73 -0.99 7.58 18.42
CA THR A 73 -1.31 8.51 17.35
C THR A 73 -2.66 8.17 16.71
N SER A 74 -3.31 9.17 16.14
CA SER A 74 -4.58 8.99 15.43
C SER A 74 -4.76 10.05 14.35
N PRO A 75 -4.88 9.66 13.07
CA PRO A 75 -5.28 10.59 12.01
C PRO A 75 -6.66 11.21 12.25
N ALA A 76 -7.63 10.43 12.78
CA ALA A 76 -8.96 10.94 13.11
C ALA A 76 -8.90 12.04 14.17
N PHE A 77 -8.11 11.85 15.21
CA PHE A 77 -7.93 12.86 16.25
C PHE A 77 -7.23 14.11 15.71
N THR A 78 -6.25 13.91 14.80
CA THR A 78 -5.49 15.02 14.21
C THR A 78 -6.35 15.90 13.30
N PHE A 79 -7.23 15.29 12.49
CA PHE A 79 -7.95 16.00 11.42
C PHE A 79 -9.47 16.05 11.60
N ASN A 80 -10.02 15.35 12.58
CA ASN A 80 -11.47 15.18 12.77
C ASN A 80 -12.17 14.66 11.48
N GLU A 81 -11.54 13.69 10.82
CA GLU A 81 -12.04 13.05 9.61
C GLU A 81 -12.00 11.52 9.77
N GLU A 82 -13.05 10.85 9.31
CA GLU A 82 -13.14 9.38 9.29
C GLU A 82 -12.35 8.79 8.12
N HIS A 83 -12.51 9.34 6.93
CA HIS A 83 -11.80 8.93 5.72
C HIS A 83 -10.84 10.03 5.27
N ILE A 84 -9.56 9.77 5.44
CA ILE A 84 -8.48 10.76 5.31
C ILE A 84 -8.02 10.84 3.85
N SER A 85 -7.89 12.04 3.29
CA SER A 85 -7.29 12.22 1.97
C SER A 85 -5.80 11.90 1.98
N GLY A 86 -5.24 11.50 0.83
CA GLY A 86 -3.82 11.18 0.73
C GLY A 86 -2.92 12.33 1.21
N LYS A 87 -3.23 13.58 0.84
CA LYS A 87 -2.48 14.76 1.29
C LYS A 87 -2.48 14.91 2.81
N ARG A 88 -3.64 14.77 3.47
CA ARG A 88 -3.74 14.84 4.93
C ARG A 88 -3.05 13.67 5.61
N TYR A 89 -3.14 12.47 5.02
CA TYR A 89 -2.44 11.33 5.56
C TYR A 89 -0.91 11.51 5.51
N ALA A 90 -0.37 12.08 4.42
CA ALA A 90 1.05 12.45 4.34
C ALA A 90 1.44 13.55 5.35
N GLU A 91 0.54 14.48 5.65
CA GLU A 91 0.72 15.47 6.72
C GLU A 91 0.79 14.80 8.10
N TYR A 92 -0.15 13.89 8.41
CA TYR A 92 -0.10 13.07 9.63
C TYR A 92 1.23 12.33 9.76
N LEU A 93 1.72 11.67 8.71
CA LEU A 93 3.01 10.99 8.71
C LEU A 93 4.17 11.95 9.01
N SER A 94 4.14 13.16 8.49
CA SER A 94 5.15 14.19 8.73
C SER A 94 5.13 14.67 10.18
N LEU A 95 3.94 14.87 10.75
CA LEU A 95 3.77 15.23 12.17
C LEU A 95 4.29 14.14 13.09
N VAL A 96 3.95 12.88 12.78
CA VAL A 96 4.43 11.73 13.56
C VAL A 96 5.95 11.59 13.48
N ALA A 97 6.55 11.72 12.31
CA ALA A 97 8.00 11.67 12.14
C ALA A 97 8.72 12.75 12.97
N THR A 98 8.14 13.96 13.03
CA THR A 98 8.66 15.07 13.84
C THR A 98 8.50 14.78 15.35
N HIS A 99 7.32 14.31 15.76
CA HIS A 99 7.01 14.01 17.16
C HIS A 99 7.97 12.98 17.77
N TYR A 100 8.26 11.91 17.02
CA TYR A 100 9.19 10.85 17.44
C TYR A 100 10.66 11.15 17.12
N ASN A 101 10.96 12.34 16.58
CA ASN A 101 12.31 12.75 16.18
C ASN A 101 13.03 11.71 15.31
N LEU A 102 12.34 11.19 14.28
CA LEU A 102 12.88 10.16 13.42
C LEU A 102 13.98 10.72 12.49
N ASN A 103 15.05 9.96 12.33
CA ASN A 103 16.14 10.30 11.41
C ASN A 103 15.75 9.95 9.98
N VAL A 104 15.15 10.91 9.26
CA VAL A 104 14.66 10.72 7.88
C VAL A 104 15.46 11.57 6.90
N LYS A 105 16.06 10.93 5.92
CA LYS A 105 16.66 11.58 4.73
C LYS A 105 15.70 11.52 3.55
N THR A 106 15.12 12.64 3.23
CA THR A 106 14.25 12.83 2.04
C THR A 106 15.08 13.10 0.79
N ASN A 107 14.43 13.01 -0.39
CA ASN A 107 15.05 13.22 -1.70
C ASN A 107 16.32 12.38 -1.90
N THR A 108 16.33 11.16 -1.35
CA THR A 108 17.45 10.23 -1.38
C THR A 108 16.98 8.91 -1.96
N ASN A 109 17.34 8.65 -3.20
CA ASN A 109 16.97 7.42 -3.90
C ASN A 109 18.01 6.33 -3.66
N VAL A 110 17.56 5.13 -3.32
CA VAL A 110 18.39 3.92 -3.23
C VAL A 110 18.32 3.20 -4.57
N SER A 111 19.47 3.05 -5.20
CA SER A 111 19.58 2.37 -6.50
C SER A 111 19.98 0.91 -6.38
N ARG A 112 20.73 0.56 -5.35
CA ARG A 112 21.28 -0.80 -5.18
C ARG A 112 21.60 -1.11 -3.72
N VAL A 113 21.42 -2.38 -3.34
CA VAL A 113 21.88 -2.94 -2.07
C VAL A 113 22.73 -4.16 -2.36
N THR A 114 23.95 -4.24 -1.81
CA THR A 114 24.85 -5.39 -1.96
C THR A 114 25.27 -5.89 -0.58
N TYR A 115 25.46 -7.20 -0.45
CA TYR A 115 25.91 -7.83 0.78
C TYR A 115 27.39 -8.24 0.61
N ILE A 116 28.30 -7.68 1.41
CA ILE A 116 29.74 -7.88 1.32
C ILE A 116 30.28 -8.04 2.74
N ASP A 117 30.98 -9.12 3.00
CA ASP A 117 31.67 -9.41 4.28
C ASP A 117 30.77 -9.24 5.52
N GLY A 118 29.50 -9.66 5.41
CA GLY A 118 28.56 -9.62 6.53
C GLY A 118 27.80 -8.30 6.70
N VAL A 119 28.05 -7.29 5.84
CA VAL A 119 27.47 -5.95 5.93
C VAL A 119 26.76 -5.57 4.63
N TYR A 120 25.65 -4.88 4.71
CA TYR A 120 24.94 -4.32 3.56
C TYR A 120 25.54 -2.98 3.13
N HIS A 121 25.84 -2.86 1.85
CA HIS A 121 26.23 -1.61 1.21
C HIS A 121 25.04 -1.06 0.42
N VAL A 122 24.53 0.10 0.82
CA VAL A 122 23.37 0.76 0.23
C VAL A 122 23.82 1.94 -0.60
N SER A 123 23.70 1.82 -1.92
CA SER A 123 24.06 2.88 -2.87
C SER A 123 22.89 3.84 -3.04
N THR A 124 23.17 5.12 -2.84
CA THR A 124 22.20 6.22 -3.02
C THR A 124 22.77 7.30 -3.92
N ASP A 125 21.90 8.28 -4.29
CA ASP A 125 22.31 9.47 -5.07
C ASP A 125 23.39 10.31 -4.36
N TYR A 126 23.52 10.18 -3.04
CA TYR A 126 24.45 10.96 -2.22
C TYR A 126 25.65 10.15 -1.69
N GLY A 127 25.81 8.92 -2.18
CA GLY A 127 26.92 8.05 -1.79
C GLY A 127 26.46 6.72 -1.21
N VAL A 128 27.40 6.01 -0.59
CA VAL A 128 27.17 4.66 -0.06
C VAL A 128 27.09 4.70 1.46
N TYR A 129 26.05 4.07 2.00
CA TYR A 129 25.87 3.75 3.42
C TYR A 129 26.17 2.28 3.66
N THR A 130 26.43 1.92 4.90
CA THR A 130 26.47 0.52 5.33
C THR A 130 25.48 0.26 6.43
N ALA A 131 24.94 -0.98 6.51
CA ALA A 131 23.98 -1.37 7.55
C ALA A 131 24.06 -2.86 7.88
N ASP A 132 23.61 -3.22 9.09
CA ASP A 132 23.47 -4.61 9.53
C ASP A 132 22.11 -5.20 9.15
N TYR A 133 21.07 -4.37 9.12
CA TYR A 133 19.68 -4.75 8.80
C TYR A 133 19.09 -3.80 7.75
N ILE A 134 18.35 -4.38 6.81
CA ILE A 134 17.64 -3.64 5.76
C ILE A 134 16.13 -3.90 5.88
N PHE A 135 15.33 -2.84 5.94
CA PHE A 135 13.88 -2.91 5.85
C PHE A 135 13.40 -2.25 4.57
N ILE A 136 12.70 -3.01 3.73
CA ILE A 136 12.13 -2.53 2.48
C ILE A 136 10.68 -2.11 2.75
N ALA A 137 10.45 -0.80 2.75
CA ALA A 137 9.17 -0.15 3.03
C ALA A 137 8.65 0.68 1.85
N THR A 138 9.03 0.30 0.63
CA THR A 138 8.80 1.09 -0.59
C THR A 138 7.35 1.08 -1.07
N GLY A 139 6.51 0.18 -0.54
CA GLY A 139 5.14 -0.01 -1.01
C GLY A 139 5.07 -0.46 -2.48
N ASP A 140 3.89 -0.36 -3.06
CA ASP A 140 3.62 -0.75 -4.45
C ASP A 140 3.17 0.41 -5.35
N TYR A 141 2.69 1.52 -4.78
CA TYR A 141 2.09 2.64 -5.53
C TYR A 141 2.98 3.23 -6.63
N SER A 142 4.30 3.09 -6.50
CA SER A 142 5.27 3.55 -7.51
C SER A 142 5.43 2.57 -8.68
N PHE A 143 4.75 1.44 -8.65
CA PHE A 143 4.86 0.36 -9.63
C PHE A 143 3.47 0.01 -10.17
N PRO A 144 2.82 0.93 -10.93
CA PRO A 144 1.51 0.67 -11.53
C PRO A 144 1.60 -0.49 -12.51
N TYR A 145 0.66 -1.43 -12.42
CA TYR A 145 0.57 -2.51 -13.40
C TYR A 145 -0.18 -2.00 -14.63
N HIS A 146 0.58 -1.72 -15.68
CA HIS A 146 0.09 -1.16 -16.93
C HIS A 146 0.34 -2.12 -18.10
N PRO A 147 -0.53 -3.15 -18.32
CA PRO A 147 -0.28 -4.21 -19.30
C PRO A 147 -0.58 -3.82 -20.75
N PHE A 148 -0.97 -2.57 -21.02
CA PHE A 148 -1.40 -2.11 -22.34
C PHE A 148 -0.50 -0.98 -22.86
N SER A 149 -0.42 -0.87 -24.21
CA SER A 149 0.34 0.21 -24.85
C SER A 149 -0.37 1.57 -24.80
N TYR A 150 -1.66 1.59 -24.52
CA TYR A 150 -2.51 2.79 -24.46
C TYR A 150 -3.45 2.71 -23.27
N GLY A 151 -3.87 3.88 -22.81
CA GLY A 151 -4.69 4.08 -21.62
C GLY A 151 -3.89 4.75 -20.52
N ARG A 152 -4.58 5.36 -19.58
CA ARG A 152 -3.97 6.07 -18.45
C ARG A 152 -4.21 5.30 -17.16
N HIS A 153 -3.13 4.98 -16.46
CA HIS A 153 -3.29 4.29 -15.19
C HIS A 153 -3.96 5.21 -14.14
N TYR A 154 -4.76 4.61 -13.26
CA TYR A 154 -5.46 5.32 -12.18
C TYR A 154 -4.54 6.25 -11.36
N SER A 155 -3.33 5.80 -11.03
CA SER A 155 -2.34 6.56 -10.25
C SER A 155 -1.75 7.77 -10.97
N GLU A 156 -1.94 7.89 -12.28
CA GLU A 156 -1.47 9.03 -13.10
C GLU A 156 -2.50 10.16 -13.17
N ILE A 157 -3.71 9.93 -12.63
CA ILE A 157 -4.82 10.89 -12.67
C ILE A 157 -4.87 11.63 -11.35
N GLN A 158 -4.56 12.91 -11.35
CA GLN A 158 -4.66 13.72 -10.15
C GLN A 158 -6.09 14.21 -9.87
N THR A 159 -6.86 14.52 -10.92
CA THR A 159 -8.21 15.08 -10.79
C THR A 159 -9.12 14.53 -11.87
N PHE A 160 -10.03 13.65 -11.49
CA PHE A 160 -10.99 13.01 -12.42
C PHE A 160 -11.92 14.02 -13.09
N THR A 161 -12.41 15.00 -12.35
CA THR A 161 -13.34 16.01 -12.87
C THR A 161 -12.73 16.95 -13.92
N GLN A 162 -11.41 16.93 -14.12
CA GLN A 162 -10.74 17.67 -15.17
C GLN A 162 -10.61 16.91 -16.48
N LEU A 163 -10.88 15.61 -16.47
CA LEU A 163 -10.91 14.80 -17.70
C LEU A 163 -12.09 15.25 -18.59
N LYS A 164 -11.85 15.35 -19.89
CA LYS A 164 -12.84 15.81 -20.85
C LYS A 164 -13.44 14.64 -21.60
N GLY A 165 -14.77 14.59 -21.69
CA GLY A 165 -15.53 13.57 -22.41
C GLY A 165 -16.89 13.32 -21.77
N ASP A 166 -17.82 12.81 -22.58
CA ASP A 166 -19.19 12.48 -22.16
C ASP A 166 -19.35 11.00 -21.81
N ALA A 167 -18.31 10.20 -22.10
CA ALA A 167 -18.28 8.77 -21.78
C ALA A 167 -16.84 8.32 -21.51
N PHE A 168 -16.67 7.49 -20.49
CA PHE A 168 -15.37 6.92 -20.11
C PHE A 168 -15.44 5.41 -19.96
N THR A 169 -14.37 4.75 -20.38
CA THR A 169 -14.16 3.31 -20.22
C THR A 169 -13.10 3.04 -19.17
N ILE A 170 -13.41 2.19 -18.20
CA ILE A 170 -12.51 1.79 -17.12
C ILE A 170 -12.24 0.28 -17.23
N ILE A 171 -10.97 -0.11 -17.16
CA ILE A 171 -10.53 -1.51 -17.16
C ILE A 171 -10.05 -1.86 -15.75
N GLY A 172 -10.81 -2.71 -15.06
CA GLY A 172 -10.59 -3.13 -13.67
C GLY A 172 -11.90 -3.27 -12.93
N GLY A 173 -11.92 -3.88 -11.74
CA GLY A 173 -13.17 -4.19 -11.05
C GLY A 173 -13.10 -4.13 -9.51
N ASN A 174 -12.12 -3.42 -8.96
CA ASN A 174 -11.92 -3.23 -7.52
C ASN A 174 -11.86 -1.73 -7.16
N GLU A 175 -11.34 -1.39 -5.98
CA GLU A 175 -11.36 -0.06 -5.37
C GLU A 175 -11.04 1.08 -6.34
N SER A 176 -9.90 1.00 -7.05
CA SER A 176 -9.48 2.06 -7.98
C SER A 176 -10.46 2.26 -9.14
N ALA A 177 -11.07 1.19 -9.64
CA ALA A 177 -12.04 1.28 -10.75
C ALA A 177 -13.33 1.97 -10.29
N PHE A 178 -13.83 1.61 -9.12
CA PHE A 178 -15.05 2.23 -8.57
C PHE A 178 -14.80 3.64 -8.08
N ASP A 179 -13.64 3.93 -7.48
CA ASP A 179 -13.28 5.31 -7.10
C ASP A 179 -13.22 6.22 -8.34
N ALA A 180 -12.58 5.77 -9.43
CA ALA A 180 -12.57 6.50 -10.70
C ALA A 180 -13.98 6.71 -11.26
N ALA A 181 -14.81 5.66 -11.28
CA ALA A 181 -16.17 5.73 -11.80
C ALA A 181 -17.05 6.72 -11.04
N ILE A 182 -17.02 6.66 -9.71
CA ILE A 182 -17.78 7.56 -8.83
C ILE A 182 -17.35 9.01 -9.05
N ASN A 183 -16.05 9.27 -9.10
CA ASN A 183 -15.55 10.64 -9.27
C ASN A 183 -15.85 11.18 -10.68
N LEU A 184 -15.75 10.37 -11.72
CA LEU A 184 -16.08 10.77 -13.10
C LEU A 184 -17.58 11.00 -13.28
N SER A 185 -18.44 10.21 -12.63
CA SER A 185 -19.90 10.39 -12.78
C SER A 185 -20.38 11.76 -12.30
N GLN A 186 -19.63 12.43 -11.42
CA GLN A 186 -19.92 13.81 -10.99
C GLN A 186 -19.85 14.83 -12.14
N THR A 187 -19.22 14.50 -13.27
CA THR A 187 -19.21 15.34 -14.47
C THR A 187 -20.44 15.16 -15.35
N GLY A 188 -21.34 14.23 -15.00
CA GLY A 188 -22.48 13.81 -15.84
C GLY A 188 -22.13 12.82 -16.96
N ALA A 189 -20.90 12.34 -17.01
CA ALA A 189 -20.45 11.38 -18.02
C ALA A 189 -21.01 9.99 -17.79
N ARG A 190 -21.17 9.21 -18.87
CA ARG A 190 -21.47 7.77 -18.81
C ARG A 190 -20.19 6.98 -18.57
N ILE A 191 -20.24 6.05 -17.63
CA ILE A 191 -19.08 5.25 -17.22
C ILE A 191 -19.38 3.78 -17.49
N SER A 192 -18.49 3.13 -18.25
CA SER A 192 -18.53 1.69 -18.49
C SER A 192 -17.29 1.03 -17.86
N ILE A 193 -17.52 0.15 -16.88
CA ILE A 193 -16.46 -0.60 -16.20
C ILE A 193 -16.41 -2.00 -16.81
N TYR A 194 -15.26 -2.42 -17.32
CA TYR A 194 -15.01 -3.77 -17.84
C TYR A 194 -14.03 -4.52 -16.96
N THR A 195 -14.44 -5.70 -16.51
CA THR A 195 -13.63 -6.52 -15.60
C THR A 195 -13.81 -8.01 -15.82
N SER A 196 -12.76 -8.79 -15.61
CA SER A 196 -12.86 -10.26 -15.57
C SER A 196 -13.59 -10.76 -14.33
N LYS A 197 -13.38 -10.09 -13.19
CA LYS A 197 -13.96 -10.41 -11.89
C LYS A 197 -14.25 -9.09 -11.16
N THR A 198 -15.21 -9.10 -10.25
CA THR A 198 -15.52 -7.93 -9.40
C THR A 198 -15.47 -8.29 -7.93
N GLY A 199 -15.06 -7.35 -7.09
CA GLY A 199 -15.15 -7.44 -5.63
C GLY A 199 -16.54 -7.15 -5.06
N LEU A 200 -17.51 -6.67 -5.87
CA LEU A 200 -18.83 -6.22 -5.39
C LEU A 200 -19.66 -7.30 -4.69
N LYS A 201 -19.56 -8.55 -5.14
CA LYS A 201 -20.40 -9.67 -4.65
C LYS A 201 -19.60 -10.71 -3.88
N LYS A 202 -18.37 -10.40 -3.45
CA LYS A 202 -17.59 -11.34 -2.68
C LYS A 202 -18.01 -11.29 -1.21
N GLU A 203 -18.43 -12.42 -0.70
CA GLU A 203 -18.78 -12.63 0.71
C GLU A 203 -17.58 -13.12 1.54
N ASP A 204 -16.38 -12.87 1.08
CA ASP A 204 -15.17 -13.25 1.78
C ASP A 204 -15.03 -12.46 3.09
N ALA A 205 -14.60 -13.11 4.15
CA ALA A 205 -14.35 -12.48 5.44
C ALA A 205 -13.18 -11.48 5.35
N ASP A 206 -12.16 -11.75 4.52
CA ASP A 206 -11.02 -10.84 4.36
C ASP A 206 -11.40 -9.61 3.52
N PRO A 207 -11.36 -8.40 4.11
CA PRO A 207 -11.63 -7.16 3.41
C PRO A 207 -10.65 -6.85 2.27
N SER A 208 -9.49 -7.53 2.22
CA SER A 208 -8.47 -7.32 1.17
C SER A 208 -8.91 -7.80 -0.21
N ILE A 209 -9.90 -8.68 -0.29
CA ILE A 209 -10.35 -9.32 -1.53
C ILE A 209 -11.76 -8.93 -1.96
N ARG A 210 -12.40 -8.04 -1.21
CA ARG A 210 -13.73 -7.47 -1.52
C ARG A 210 -13.69 -5.95 -1.57
N LEU A 211 -14.68 -5.36 -2.23
CA LEU A 211 -14.86 -3.91 -2.24
C LEU A 211 -15.22 -3.41 -0.84
N SER A 212 -14.56 -2.33 -0.39
CA SER A 212 -14.78 -1.76 0.94
C SER A 212 -16.22 -1.26 1.11
N PRO A 213 -16.78 -1.33 2.33
CA PRO A 213 -18.10 -0.77 2.63
C PRO A 213 -18.19 0.73 2.28
N TYR A 214 -17.11 1.47 2.48
CA TYR A 214 -17.03 2.89 2.12
C TYR A 214 -17.23 3.13 0.62
N THR A 215 -16.53 2.39 -0.22
CA THR A 215 -16.67 2.51 -1.68
C THR A 215 -18.03 2.00 -2.16
N GLN A 216 -18.55 0.92 -1.56
CA GLN A 216 -19.91 0.44 -1.85
C GLN A 216 -20.97 1.50 -1.54
N GLN A 217 -20.90 2.16 -0.38
CA GLN A 217 -21.81 3.22 -0.01
C GLN A 217 -21.73 4.42 -0.96
N ARG A 218 -20.51 4.84 -1.33
CA ARG A 218 -20.31 5.92 -2.30
C ARG A 218 -20.91 5.58 -3.67
N LEU A 219 -20.74 4.34 -4.13
CA LEU A 219 -21.33 3.87 -5.38
C LEU A 219 -22.85 3.89 -5.33
N GLN A 220 -23.44 3.40 -4.24
CA GLN A 220 -24.90 3.42 -4.05
C GLN A 220 -25.45 4.85 -4.06
N ASN A 221 -24.79 5.77 -3.36
CA ASN A 221 -25.19 7.19 -3.34
C ASN A 221 -25.11 7.79 -4.75
N ALA A 222 -24.02 7.57 -5.47
CA ALA A 222 -23.87 8.08 -6.84
C ALA A 222 -24.97 7.56 -7.77
N ILE A 223 -25.33 6.26 -7.69
CA ILE A 223 -26.40 5.69 -8.50
C ILE A 223 -27.78 6.30 -8.12
N GLN A 224 -28.04 6.50 -6.83
CA GLN A 224 -29.28 7.15 -6.37
C GLN A 224 -29.37 8.61 -6.84
N GLU A 225 -28.25 9.29 -6.97
CA GLU A 225 -28.13 10.65 -7.52
C GLU A 225 -28.18 10.69 -9.05
N GLY A 226 -28.35 9.55 -9.72
CA GLY A 226 -28.54 9.44 -11.17
C GLY A 226 -27.25 9.23 -11.95
N ALA A 227 -26.17 8.79 -11.32
CA ALA A 227 -24.93 8.44 -12.03
C ALA A 227 -25.17 7.30 -13.04
N LEU A 228 -24.66 7.49 -14.26
CA LEU A 228 -24.75 6.52 -15.33
C LEU A 228 -23.51 5.61 -15.32
N ILE A 229 -23.49 4.63 -14.42
CA ILE A 229 -22.39 3.68 -14.25
C ILE A 229 -22.89 2.27 -14.62
N GLU A 230 -22.29 1.68 -15.64
CA GLU A 230 -22.54 0.31 -16.08
C GLU A 230 -21.33 -0.57 -15.83
N MET A 231 -21.55 -1.81 -15.38
CA MET A 231 -20.47 -2.76 -15.12
C MET A 231 -20.66 -4.04 -15.94
N HIS A 232 -19.63 -4.40 -16.69
CA HIS A 232 -19.56 -5.56 -17.56
C HIS A 232 -18.56 -6.57 -16.96
N VAL A 233 -19.08 -7.65 -16.36
CA VAL A 233 -18.27 -8.74 -15.76
C VAL A 233 -18.03 -9.86 -16.78
N GLY A 234 -16.87 -10.52 -16.71
CA GLY A 234 -16.46 -11.55 -17.69
C GLY A 234 -15.68 -10.97 -18.87
N TYR A 235 -15.27 -9.72 -18.78
CA TYR A 235 -14.49 -9.04 -19.81
C TYR A 235 -13.04 -8.85 -19.32
N ARG A 236 -12.14 -9.74 -19.74
CA ARG A 236 -10.70 -9.59 -19.50
C ARG A 236 -10.05 -8.93 -20.70
N ALA A 237 -9.64 -7.69 -20.55
CA ALA A 237 -8.90 -6.98 -21.58
C ALA A 237 -7.48 -7.55 -21.70
N HIS A 238 -7.01 -7.75 -22.93
CA HIS A 238 -5.65 -8.21 -23.21
C HIS A 238 -4.88 -7.24 -24.11
N LYS A 239 -5.57 -6.31 -24.78
CA LYS A 239 -4.95 -5.35 -25.68
C LYS A 239 -5.77 -4.06 -25.77
N VAL A 240 -5.08 -2.92 -25.79
CA VAL A 240 -5.65 -1.62 -26.14
C VAL A 240 -4.85 -1.05 -27.31
N THR A 241 -5.54 -0.62 -28.36
CA THR A 241 -4.97 0.05 -29.53
C THR A 241 -5.59 1.41 -29.75
N TYR A 242 -4.89 2.31 -30.41
CA TYR A 242 -5.41 3.61 -30.83
C TYR A 242 -5.31 3.71 -32.35
N GLN A 243 -6.42 3.88 -33.01
CA GLN A 243 -6.53 3.98 -34.45
C GLN A 243 -7.77 4.78 -34.84
N ASP A 244 -7.69 5.57 -35.90
CA ASP A 244 -8.81 6.35 -36.43
C ASP A 244 -9.49 7.23 -35.37
N HIS A 245 -8.68 7.92 -34.54
CA HIS A 245 -9.13 8.77 -33.43
C HIS A 245 -9.99 8.05 -32.39
N SER A 246 -9.83 6.73 -32.25
CA SER A 246 -10.56 5.90 -31.31
C SER A 246 -9.64 4.86 -30.65
N TYR A 247 -9.88 4.60 -29.36
CA TYR A 247 -9.29 3.49 -28.65
C TYR A 247 -10.14 2.25 -28.87
N LYS A 248 -9.49 1.11 -29.18
CA LYS A 248 -10.14 -0.20 -29.31
C LYS A 248 -9.61 -1.10 -28.20
N ILE A 249 -10.50 -1.51 -27.31
CA ILE A 249 -10.20 -2.43 -26.21
C ILE A 249 -10.62 -3.83 -26.64
N HIS A 250 -9.66 -4.76 -26.68
CA HIS A 250 -9.87 -6.15 -27.09
C HIS A 250 -9.94 -7.04 -25.85
N PHE A 251 -10.95 -7.90 -25.80
CA PHE A 251 -11.20 -8.82 -24.69
C PHE A 251 -11.03 -10.27 -25.10
N ASP A 252 -10.66 -11.14 -24.13
CA ASP A 252 -10.44 -12.58 -24.34
C ASP A 252 -11.68 -13.31 -24.92
N ASN A 253 -12.87 -12.80 -24.64
CA ASN A 253 -14.14 -13.33 -25.17
C ASN A 253 -14.43 -12.91 -26.62
N GLY A 254 -13.48 -12.28 -27.32
CA GLY A 254 -13.59 -11.84 -28.70
C GLY A 254 -14.32 -10.50 -28.89
N HIS A 255 -14.88 -9.90 -27.85
CA HIS A 255 -15.50 -8.58 -27.94
C HIS A 255 -14.45 -7.48 -28.13
N ILE A 256 -14.86 -6.44 -28.89
CA ILE A 256 -14.08 -5.19 -29.04
C ILE A 256 -14.99 -4.03 -28.66
N VAL A 257 -14.50 -3.19 -27.77
CA VAL A 257 -15.19 -1.97 -27.36
C VAL A 257 -14.42 -0.75 -27.86
N HIS A 258 -15.14 0.21 -28.39
CA HIS A 258 -14.59 1.48 -28.85
C HIS A 258 -14.79 2.56 -27.79
N SER A 259 -13.75 3.34 -27.55
CA SER A 259 -13.78 4.50 -26.65
C SER A 259 -13.18 5.73 -27.37
N HIS A 260 -13.87 6.84 -27.32
CA HIS A 260 -13.33 8.12 -27.82
C HIS A 260 -12.48 8.84 -26.78
N THR A 261 -12.65 8.50 -25.51
CA THR A 261 -11.77 8.95 -24.42
C THR A 261 -10.69 7.93 -24.17
N GLU A 262 -9.55 8.36 -23.66
CA GLU A 262 -8.49 7.47 -23.24
C GLU A 262 -8.98 6.55 -22.12
N PRO A 263 -8.89 5.21 -22.25
CA PRO A 263 -9.34 4.29 -21.22
C PRO A 263 -8.55 4.45 -19.93
N ILE A 264 -9.26 4.33 -18.80
CA ILE A 264 -8.63 4.35 -17.47
C ILE A 264 -8.27 2.92 -17.10
N ILE A 265 -6.99 2.73 -16.76
CA ILE A 265 -6.44 1.43 -16.40
C ILE A 265 -6.40 1.34 -14.88
N ALA A 266 -7.27 0.51 -14.31
CA ALA A 266 -7.41 0.29 -12.87
C ALA A 266 -7.04 -1.17 -12.52
N THR A 267 -5.90 -1.61 -13.04
CA THR A 267 -5.40 -3.00 -12.94
C THR A 267 -4.51 -3.24 -11.73
N GLY A 268 -4.37 -2.24 -10.85
CA GLY A 268 -3.59 -2.33 -9.62
C GLY A 268 -2.09 -2.08 -9.82
N PHE A 269 -1.29 -2.64 -8.93
CA PHE A 269 0.15 -2.38 -8.85
C PHE A 269 0.91 -3.71 -8.80
N ASP A 270 2.17 -3.68 -9.27
CA ASP A 270 3.04 -4.85 -9.28
C ASP A 270 4.38 -4.52 -8.61
N VAL A 271 4.47 -4.84 -7.34
CA VAL A 271 5.68 -4.62 -6.53
C VAL A 271 6.89 -5.40 -7.04
N THR A 272 6.70 -6.46 -7.83
CA THR A 272 7.81 -7.24 -8.40
C THR A 272 8.60 -6.46 -9.45
N GLN A 273 8.04 -5.35 -9.97
CA GLN A 273 8.75 -4.42 -10.84
C GLN A 273 9.74 -3.51 -10.09
N ASN A 274 9.77 -3.56 -8.76
CA ASN A 274 10.73 -2.83 -7.97
C ASN A 274 12.12 -3.49 -8.06
N PRO A 275 13.16 -2.81 -8.59
CA PRO A 275 14.50 -3.40 -8.72
C PRO A 275 15.10 -3.88 -7.38
N LEU A 276 14.76 -3.25 -6.26
CA LEU A 276 15.22 -3.69 -4.93
C LEU A 276 14.57 -5.00 -4.50
N ILE A 277 13.31 -5.22 -4.86
CA ILE A 277 12.63 -6.50 -4.61
C ILE A 277 13.28 -7.62 -5.42
N GLU A 278 13.53 -7.40 -6.70
CA GLU A 278 14.22 -8.37 -7.56
C GLU A 278 15.62 -8.72 -7.04
N GLN A 279 16.36 -7.73 -6.59
CA GLN A 279 17.71 -7.92 -6.03
C GLN A 279 17.68 -8.73 -4.74
N LEU A 280 16.79 -8.40 -3.81
CA LEU A 280 16.88 -8.80 -2.42
C LEU A 280 15.99 -9.99 -2.06
N PHE A 281 14.96 -10.29 -2.86
CA PHE A 281 14.00 -11.34 -2.56
C PHE A 281 13.92 -12.37 -3.68
N GLN A 282 13.53 -13.59 -3.34
CA GLN A 282 13.17 -14.60 -4.31
C GLN A 282 11.74 -14.36 -4.76
N ILE A 283 11.51 -14.33 -6.09
CA ILE A 283 10.18 -14.22 -6.68
C ILE A 283 9.83 -15.56 -7.33
N ARG A 284 8.67 -16.12 -7.01
CA ARG A 284 8.12 -17.32 -7.64
C ARG A 284 6.67 -17.07 -7.98
N GLN A 285 6.27 -17.35 -9.21
CA GLN A 285 4.87 -17.17 -9.70
C GLN A 285 4.31 -15.76 -9.40
N SER A 286 5.15 -14.73 -9.56
CA SER A 286 4.83 -13.32 -9.25
C SER A 286 4.60 -13.04 -7.76
N GLU A 287 5.01 -13.94 -6.87
CA GLU A 287 4.94 -13.75 -5.42
C GLU A 287 6.33 -13.65 -4.79
N ILE A 288 6.49 -12.72 -3.87
CA ILE A 288 7.71 -12.54 -3.10
C ILE A 288 7.77 -13.63 -2.03
N GLN A 289 8.84 -14.42 -2.04
CA GLN A 289 9.04 -15.50 -1.06
C GLN A 289 9.68 -14.93 0.21
N LEU A 290 8.99 -15.07 1.32
CA LEU A 290 9.40 -14.62 2.65
C LEU A 290 9.47 -15.80 3.61
N THR A 291 10.28 -15.64 4.67
CA THR A 291 10.16 -16.48 5.86
C THR A 291 8.89 -16.06 6.64
N GLU A 292 8.47 -16.84 7.64
CA GLU A 292 7.36 -16.51 8.54
C GLU A 292 7.55 -15.19 9.30
N LEU A 293 8.79 -14.70 9.34
CA LEU A 293 9.18 -13.44 9.97
C LEU A 293 9.43 -12.32 8.94
N ASP A 294 8.77 -12.36 7.80
CA ASP A 294 8.84 -11.34 6.74
C ASP A 294 10.26 -11.10 6.20
N GLU A 295 11.19 -12.01 6.48
CA GLU A 295 12.60 -11.92 6.08
C GLU A 295 12.79 -12.54 4.69
N SER A 296 13.74 -12.00 3.94
CA SER A 296 14.16 -12.54 2.65
C SER A 296 14.68 -13.98 2.78
N THR A 297 14.29 -14.84 1.85
CA THR A 297 14.86 -16.21 1.74
C THR A 297 16.24 -16.24 1.06
N LYS A 298 16.71 -15.08 0.52
CA LYS A 298 17.99 -14.94 -0.16
C LYS A 298 19.09 -14.36 0.73
N PHE A 299 18.74 -13.41 1.59
CA PHE A 299 19.68 -12.63 2.38
C PHE A 299 19.22 -12.51 3.84
N PRO A 300 20.10 -12.75 4.82
CA PRO A 300 19.77 -12.57 6.23
C PRO A 300 19.55 -11.10 6.57
N ASN A 301 18.75 -10.80 7.58
CA ASN A 301 18.50 -9.43 8.07
C ASN A 301 17.91 -8.45 7.03
N VAL A 302 17.28 -8.97 5.96
CA VAL A 302 16.54 -8.18 4.97
C VAL A 302 15.07 -8.48 5.10
N PHE A 303 14.28 -7.49 5.44
CA PHE A 303 12.85 -7.62 5.73
C PHE A 303 12.00 -6.84 4.74
N LEU A 304 10.89 -7.44 4.31
CA LEU A 304 9.83 -6.72 3.60
C LEU A 304 8.77 -6.29 4.62
N ILE A 305 8.38 -5.03 4.60
CA ILE A 305 7.34 -4.51 5.50
C ILE A 305 6.28 -3.69 4.75
N GLY A 306 5.07 -3.68 5.29
CA GLY A 306 3.96 -2.88 4.74
C GLY A 306 2.97 -3.68 3.92
N ALA A 307 2.24 -2.99 3.07
CA ALA A 307 1.06 -3.49 2.34
C ALA A 307 1.34 -4.64 1.35
N THR A 308 2.60 -4.86 1.02
CA THR A 308 3.04 -5.87 0.04
C THR A 308 3.39 -7.22 0.67
N VAL A 309 3.42 -7.32 2.00
CA VAL A 309 3.67 -8.57 2.74
C VAL A 309 2.47 -9.50 2.58
N ARG A 310 2.76 -10.75 2.19
CA ARG A 310 1.79 -11.83 2.03
C ARG A 310 2.34 -13.13 2.59
N HIS A 311 1.51 -13.87 3.31
CA HIS A 311 1.80 -15.21 3.81
C HIS A 311 0.62 -16.11 3.55
N GLN A 312 0.77 -17.16 2.75
CA GLN A 312 -0.30 -18.09 2.39
C GLN A 312 -1.59 -17.32 2.04
N ASN A 313 -2.58 -17.34 2.94
CA ASN A 313 -3.87 -16.65 2.76
C ASN A 313 -3.91 -15.26 3.43
N ALA A 314 -2.88 -14.87 4.20
CA ALA A 314 -2.84 -13.59 4.88
C ALA A 314 -2.33 -12.47 3.98
N ILE A 315 -3.18 -11.48 3.72
CA ILE A 315 -2.87 -10.28 2.92
C ILE A 315 -2.81 -9.08 3.87
N LEU A 316 -1.62 -8.50 4.03
CA LEU A 316 -1.40 -7.40 4.98
C LEU A 316 -1.58 -6.00 4.34
N CYS A 317 -2.50 -5.82 3.40
CA CYS A 317 -2.62 -4.61 2.60
C CYS A 317 -3.19 -3.37 3.33
N TYR A 318 -3.72 -3.52 4.55
CA TYR A 318 -4.22 -2.42 5.36
C TYR A 318 -3.24 -2.02 6.45
N ILE A 319 -3.25 -0.73 6.82
CA ILE A 319 -2.34 -0.19 7.84
C ILE A 319 -2.49 -0.95 9.17
N TYR A 320 -3.71 -1.17 9.64
CA TYR A 320 -3.96 -1.91 10.88
C TYR A 320 -3.52 -3.38 10.82
N LYS A 321 -3.43 -3.98 9.62
CA LYS A 321 -2.91 -5.33 9.43
C LYS A 321 -1.38 -5.34 9.47
N PHE A 322 -0.71 -4.61 8.58
CA PHE A 322 0.75 -4.69 8.49
C PHE A 322 1.46 -4.08 9.70
N ARG A 323 0.91 -3.05 10.36
CA ARG A 323 1.52 -2.48 11.57
C ARG A 323 1.65 -3.48 12.71
N ALA A 324 0.79 -4.50 12.74
CA ALA A 324 0.84 -5.55 13.76
C ALA A 324 2.09 -6.44 13.66
N ARG A 325 2.81 -6.37 12.52
CA ARG A 325 4.09 -7.08 12.34
C ARG A 325 5.28 -6.29 12.89
N PHE A 326 5.17 -4.98 13.05
CA PHE A 326 6.32 -4.15 13.44
C PHE A 326 6.92 -4.58 14.79
N ALA A 327 6.10 -4.82 15.79
CA ALA A 327 6.59 -5.24 17.11
C ALA A 327 7.16 -6.66 17.10
N VAL A 328 6.67 -7.54 16.25
CA VAL A 328 7.25 -8.89 16.06
C VAL A 328 8.66 -8.78 15.48
N LEU A 329 8.84 -7.93 14.45
CA LEU A 329 10.13 -7.74 13.80
C LEU A 329 11.11 -6.96 14.69
N ALA A 330 10.65 -5.95 15.42
CA ALA A 330 11.47 -5.22 16.37
C ALA A 330 11.94 -6.12 17.52
N HIS A 331 11.07 -6.99 18.03
CA HIS A 331 11.41 -7.99 19.02
C HIS A 331 12.46 -8.98 18.47
N LEU A 332 12.27 -9.49 17.25
CA LEU A 332 13.25 -10.35 16.60
C LEU A 332 14.64 -9.69 16.50
N VAL A 333 14.69 -8.42 16.06
CA VAL A 333 15.95 -7.68 15.97
C VAL A 333 16.55 -7.48 17.37
N SER A 334 15.74 -7.14 18.36
CA SER A 334 16.18 -6.98 19.77
C SER A 334 16.84 -8.26 20.29
N LEU A 335 16.25 -9.43 20.02
CA LEU A 335 16.82 -10.74 20.39
C LEU A 335 18.14 -11.01 19.65
N ARG A 336 18.23 -10.72 18.35
CA ARG A 336 19.46 -10.88 17.55
C ARG A 336 20.60 -10.00 18.05
N GLU A 337 20.26 -8.82 18.59
CA GLU A 337 21.19 -7.86 19.16
C GLU A 337 21.54 -8.16 20.64
N GLY A 338 20.96 -9.22 21.22
CA GLY A 338 21.20 -9.61 22.62
C GLY A 338 20.67 -8.61 23.63
N LEU A 339 19.68 -7.77 23.25
CA LEU A 339 19.05 -6.84 24.16
C LEU A 339 18.13 -7.58 25.15
N PRO A 340 17.96 -7.07 26.38
CA PRO A 340 17.02 -7.66 27.32
C PRO A 340 15.59 -7.66 26.80
N GLU A 341 14.88 -8.76 26.96
CA GLU A 341 13.47 -8.87 26.58
C GLU A 341 12.60 -8.04 27.52
N ASP A 342 11.84 -7.10 26.98
CA ASP A 342 10.82 -6.34 27.70
C ASP A 342 9.45 -6.97 27.50
N THR A 343 9.10 -7.90 28.37
CA THR A 343 7.80 -8.60 28.33
C THR A 343 6.63 -7.65 28.55
N SER A 344 6.81 -6.56 29.28
CA SER A 344 5.75 -5.56 29.52
C SER A 344 5.44 -4.78 28.25
N LEU A 345 6.46 -4.42 27.50
CA LEU A 345 6.31 -3.78 26.19
C LEU A 345 5.59 -4.70 25.19
N ILE A 346 6.03 -5.95 25.08
CA ILE A 346 5.39 -6.95 24.22
C ILE A 346 3.91 -7.10 24.59
N GLN A 347 3.60 -7.23 25.88
CA GLN A 347 2.22 -7.34 26.34
C GLN A 347 1.39 -6.10 26.00
N SER A 348 1.98 -4.90 26.07
CA SER A 348 1.30 -3.66 25.68
C SER A 348 0.91 -3.65 24.18
N TYR A 349 1.77 -4.19 23.31
CA TYR A 349 1.47 -4.34 21.89
C TYR A 349 0.38 -5.40 21.64
N ARG A 350 0.42 -6.53 22.36
CA ARG A 350 -0.63 -7.57 22.27
C ARG A 350 -1.99 -7.03 22.70
N GLN A 351 -2.07 -6.28 23.81
CA GLN A 351 -3.32 -5.65 24.29
C GLN A 351 -3.94 -4.67 23.28
N LYS A 352 -3.11 -4.07 22.42
CA LYS A 352 -3.55 -3.14 21.38
C LYS A 352 -3.75 -3.81 20.00
N ASN A 353 -3.69 -5.15 19.92
CA ASN A 353 -3.73 -5.90 18.66
C ASN A 353 -2.67 -5.42 17.64
N MET A 354 -1.47 -5.10 18.13
CA MET A 354 -0.33 -4.66 17.34
C MET A 354 0.86 -5.63 17.42
N TYR A 355 0.60 -6.91 17.74
CA TYR A 355 1.61 -7.97 17.80
C TYR A 355 1.03 -9.25 17.17
N LEU A 356 1.23 -9.40 15.86
CA LEU A 356 0.75 -10.55 15.09
C LEU A 356 1.94 -11.50 14.85
N ASP A 357 2.12 -12.47 15.71
CA ASP A 357 3.21 -13.45 15.68
C ASP A 357 2.85 -14.76 14.95
N ASP A 358 1.57 -15.02 14.70
CA ASP A 358 1.12 -16.14 13.87
C ASP A 358 -0.02 -15.71 12.93
N TYR A 359 -0.30 -16.51 11.91
CA TYR A 359 -1.32 -16.25 10.89
C TYR A 359 -2.53 -17.16 10.97
N HIS A 360 -2.63 -18.02 12.01
CA HIS A 360 -3.73 -18.99 12.13
C HIS A 360 -5.10 -18.30 12.23
N CYS A 361 -5.16 -17.13 12.86
CA CYS A 361 -6.39 -16.34 12.92
C CYS A 361 -6.75 -15.65 11.58
N CYS A 362 -5.84 -15.66 10.60
CA CYS A 362 -6.05 -15.07 9.28
C CYS A 362 -6.52 -16.09 8.24
N ASP A 363 -6.70 -17.34 8.61
CA ASP A 363 -7.26 -18.35 7.71
C ASP A 363 -8.69 -17.99 7.36
N VAL A 364 -8.98 -17.98 6.06
CA VAL A 364 -10.26 -17.55 5.46
C VAL A 364 -11.46 -18.38 5.92
N ASN A 365 -11.23 -19.45 6.66
CA ASN A 365 -12.26 -20.34 7.22
C ASN A 365 -12.64 -19.97 8.66
N CYS A 366 -12.24 -18.82 9.18
CA CYS A 366 -12.69 -18.38 10.50
C CYS A 366 -14.20 -18.08 10.45
N THR A 367 -14.99 -18.99 10.95
CA THR A 367 -16.43 -18.87 11.16
C THR A 367 -16.71 -18.23 12.52
N CYS A 368 -16.10 -17.09 12.80
CA CYS A 368 -16.41 -16.33 14.00
C CYS A 368 -17.73 -15.57 13.88
#